data_4b2ffd9d36da732d114d5daf9da2374b
#
_entry.id   4b2ffd9d36da732d114d5daf9da2374b
#
_cell.length_a   1.000
_cell.length_b   1.000
_cell.length_c   1.000
_cell.angle_alpha   90.00
_cell.angle_beta   90.00
_cell.angle_gamma   90.00
#
_symmetry.space_group_name_H-M   'P 1'
#
loop_
_entity.id
_entity.type
_entity.pdbx_description
1 polymer ?
#
loop_
_entity_poly.entity_id
_entity_poly.type
_entity_poly.pdbx_seq_one_letter_code
_entity_poly.pdbx_strand_id
1 'polypeptide(L)'
;PLAIVVIAPLVGRAIGRIPDGTLGGIGMGILSLGLVLLATLPGAPDDIAIVWRLALCGIGFGIFQSPNNHTIVTSAPLHRSGGASGMLGTARLTGQTIGAVIVAIVFGVTDPHNGHGPTLALGLAAGFAALAGIVSTLRVRVKNA
;
A
#
# COMPACT_ATOMS: atom_id res chain seq x y z
N PRO A 1 -4.72 -9.08 -8.25
CA PRO A 1 -5.20 -10.04 -7.22
C PRO A 1 -4.33 -11.30 -7.12
N LEU A 2 -3.88 -11.90 -8.25
CA LEU A 2 -3.10 -13.15 -8.23
C LEU A 2 -1.76 -13.03 -7.49
N ALA A 3 -1.08 -11.90 -7.60
CA ALA A 3 0.18 -11.66 -6.88
C ALA A 3 -0.02 -11.74 -5.35
N ILE A 4 -1.14 -11.24 -4.82
CA ILE A 4 -1.44 -11.29 -3.38
C ILE A 4 -1.65 -12.73 -2.92
N VAL A 5 -2.33 -13.56 -3.71
CA VAL A 5 -2.60 -14.98 -3.38
C VAL A 5 -1.30 -15.77 -3.24
N VAL A 6 -0.30 -15.49 -4.07
CA VAL A 6 1.01 -16.16 -4.03
C VAL A 6 1.89 -15.60 -2.90
N ILE A 7 1.85 -14.30 -2.68
CA ILE A 7 2.72 -13.61 -1.70
C ILE A 7 2.23 -13.78 -0.26
N ALA A 8 0.91 -13.83 -0.02
CA ALA A 8 0.36 -13.92 1.33
C ALA A 8 0.90 -15.11 2.16
N PRO A 9 0.98 -16.36 1.65
CA PRO A 9 1.55 -17.46 2.42
C PRO A 9 3.06 -17.33 2.67
N LEU A 10 3.81 -16.70 1.76
CA LEU A 10 5.23 -16.45 1.92
C LEU A 10 5.49 -15.41 3.02
N VAL A 11 4.72 -14.33 3.01
CA VAL A 11 4.76 -13.29 4.05
C VAL A 11 4.29 -13.86 5.39
N GLY A 12 3.26 -14.71 5.40
CA GLY A 12 2.80 -15.39 6.60
C GLY A 12 3.90 -16.19 7.32
N ARG A 13 4.82 -16.80 6.56
CA ARG A 13 5.99 -17.50 7.14
C ARG A 13 7.07 -16.55 7.67
N ALA A 14 7.13 -15.33 7.20
CA ALA A 14 8.07 -14.30 7.67
C ALA A 14 7.56 -13.56 8.92
N ILE A 15 6.24 -13.56 9.15
CA ILE A 15 5.62 -13.01 10.37
C ILE A 15 6.15 -13.78 11.58
N GLY A 16 6.63 -13.05 12.59
CA GLY A 16 7.25 -13.60 13.80
C GLY A 16 8.77 -13.80 13.71
N ARG A 17 9.36 -13.81 12.49
CA ARG A 17 10.82 -13.81 12.31
C ARG A 17 11.38 -12.41 12.04
N ILE A 18 10.61 -11.57 11.38
CA ILE A 18 10.95 -10.19 11.06
C ILE A 18 9.91 -9.29 11.73
N PRO A 19 10.31 -8.17 12.34
CA PRO A 19 9.36 -7.22 12.94
C PRO A 19 8.32 -6.75 11.92
N ASP A 20 7.04 -6.79 12.29
CA ASP A 20 5.91 -6.47 11.41
C ASP A 20 6.02 -5.08 10.77
N GLY A 21 6.56 -4.09 11.50
CA GLY A 21 6.77 -2.76 10.98
C GLY A 21 7.87 -2.68 9.91
N THR A 22 8.90 -3.52 9.98
CA THR A 22 9.96 -3.61 8.96
C THR A 22 9.40 -4.24 7.68
N LEU A 23 8.66 -5.36 7.80
CA LEU A 23 7.97 -5.97 6.66
C LEU A 23 6.99 -4.96 6.02
N GLY A 24 6.22 -4.26 6.84
CA GLY A 24 5.31 -3.23 6.37
C GLY A 24 6.01 -2.10 5.62
N GLY A 25 7.16 -1.65 6.13
CA GLY A 25 7.99 -0.63 5.48
C GLY A 25 8.54 -1.08 4.13
N ILE A 26 9.06 -2.30 4.05
CA ILE A 26 9.55 -2.90 2.80
C ILE A 26 8.40 -3.01 1.78
N GLY A 27 7.24 -3.52 2.19
CA GLY A 27 6.07 -3.64 1.33
C GLY A 27 5.62 -2.30 0.75
N MET A 28 5.54 -1.27 1.58
CA MET A 28 5.16 0.08 1.13
C MET A 28 6.24 0.72 0.26
N GLY A 29 7.51 0.45 0.49
CA GLY A 29 8.62 0.87 -0.39
C GLY A 29 8.51 0.26 -1.79
N ILE A 30 8.24 -1.05 -1.88
CA ILE A 30 8.02 -1.75 -3.15
C ILE A 30 6.78 -1.19 -3.87
N LEU A 31 5.68 -0.95 -3.14
CA LEU A 31 4.47 -0.35 -3.69
C LEU A 31 4.75 1.06 -4.24
N SER A 32 5.42 1.91 -3.47
CA SER A 32 5.80 3.26 -3.89
C SER A 32 6.65 3.23 -5.16
N LEU A 33 7.66 2.35 -5.22
CA LEU A 33 8.49 2.16 -6.41
C LEU A 33 7.65 1.73 -7.62
N GLY A 34 6.75 0.76 -7.46
CA GLY A 34 5.84 0.32 -8.52
C GLY A 34 4.95 1.44 -9.06
N LEU A 35 4.44 2.30 -8.17
CA LEU A 35 3.62 3.46 -8.55
C LEU A 35 4.43 4.53 -9.28
N VAL A 36 5.67 4.79 -8.86
CA VAL A 36 6.59 5.70 -9.59
C VAL A 36 6.88 5.15 -10.99
N LEU A 37 7.18 3.87 -11.09
CA LEU A 37 7.41 3.22 -12.39
C LEU A 37 6.19 3.26 -13.31
N LEU A 38 4.96 3.18 -12.75
CA LEU A 38 3.72 3.38 -13.49
C LEU A 38 3.54 4.83 -13.93
N ALA A 39 3.86 5.79 -13.06
CA ALA A 39 3.77 7.22 -13.37
C ALA A 39 4.74 7.65 -14.49
N THR A 40 5.84 6.93 -14.69
CA THR A 40 6.85 7.20 -15.71
C THR A 40 6.65 6.42 -17.02
N LEU A 41 5.49 5.80 -17.21
CA LEU A 41 5.17 5.10 -18.47
C LEU A 41 5.10 6.07 -19.65
N PRO A 42 5.64 5.70 -20.84
CA PRO A 42 5.45 6.47 -22.07
C PRO A 42 3.97 6.45 -22.50
N GLY A 43 3.58 7.39 -23.36
CA GLY A 43 2.18 7.56 -23.78
C GLY A 43 1.55 6.38 -24.52
N ALA A 44 2.34 5.42 -25.01
CA ALA A 44 1.88 4.17 -25.62
C ALA A 44 2.72 3.01 -25.08
N PRO A 45 2.46 2.54 -23.84
CA PRO A 45 3.22 1.47 -23.23
C PRO A 45 2.75 0.10 -23.74
N ASP A 46 3.68 -0.86 -23.82
CA ASP A 46 3.35 -2.26 -24.06
C ASP A 46 2.57 -2.86 -22.87
N ASP A 47 1.65 -3.77 -23.14
CA ASP A 47 0.86 -4.45 -22.09
C ASP A 47 1.75 -5.12 -21.04
N ILE A 48 2.85 -5.73 -21.46
CA ILE A 48 3.84 -6.36 -20.57
C ILE A 48 4.44 -5.32 -19.63
N ALA A 49 4.73 -4.12 -20.13
CA ALA A 49 5.29 -3.04 -19.34
C ALA A 49 4.33 -2.57 -18.24
N ILE A 50 3.04 -2.62 -18.46
CA ILE A 50 2.00 -2.31 -17.48
C ILE A 50 1.86 -3.46 -16.47
N VAL A 51 1.74 -4.69 -16.96
CA VAL A 51 1.43 -5.87 -16.14
C VAL A 51 2.49 -6.11 -15.06
N TRP A 52 3.78 -6.09 -15.40
CA TRP A 52 4.82 -6.34 -14.40
C TRP A 52 4.92 -5.23 -13.35
N ARG A 53 4.66 -3.96 -13.70
CA ARG A 53 4.61 -2.84 -12.75
C ARG A 53 3.41 -2.95 -11.80
N LEU A 54 2.24 -3.33 -12.34
CA LEU A 54 1.07 -3.63 -11.52
C LEU A 54 1.31 -4.84 -10.60
N ALA A 55 2.01 -5.86 -11.08
CA ALA A 55 2.40 -7.01 -10.27
C ALA A 55 3.32 -6.57 -9.12
N LEU A 56 4.27 -5.68 -9.37
CA LEU A 56 5.14 -5.11 -8.35
C LEU A 56 4.34 -4.35 -7.28
N CYS A 57 3.37 -3.53 -7.69
CA CYS A 57 2.46 -2.85 -6.76
C CYS A 57 1.66 -3.86 -5.92
N GLY A 58 1.15 -4.92 -6.55
CA GLY A 58 0.41 -5.99 -5.86
C GLY A 58 1.25 -6.75 -4.85
N ILE A 59 2.51 -7.04 -5.18
CA ILE A 59 3.49 -7.67 -4.28
C ILE A 59 3.74 -6.76 -3.08
N GLY A 60 4.08 -5.49 -3.31
CA GLY A 60 4.33 -4.52 -2.25
C GLY A 60 3.15 -4.37 -1.30
N PHE A 61 1.95 -4.23 -1.84
CA PHE A 61 0.73 -4.14 -1.05
C PHE A 61 0.44 -5.43 -0.25
N GLY A 62 0.64 -6.60 -0.84
CA GLY A 62 0.48 -7.89 -0.16
C GLY A 62 1.44 -8.07 1.01
N ILE A 63 2.71 -7.68 0.83
CA ILE A 63 3.73 -7.71 1.90
C ILE A 63 3.35 -6.78 3.06
N PHE A 64 2.80 -5.60 2.77
CA PHE A 64 2.36 -4.64 3.79
C PHE A 64 1.10 -5.12 4.53
N GLN A 65 0.09 -5.59 3.79
CA GLN A 65 -1.24 -5.81 4.33
C GLN A 65 -1.29 -6.89 5.41
N SER A 66 -0.58 -8.00 5.23
CA SER A 66 -0.60 -9.14 6.16
C SER A 66 -0.05 -8.77 7.55
N PRO A 67 1.19 -8.26 7.70
CA PRO A 67 1.71 -7.90 9.02
C PRO A 67 0.97 -6.72 9.64
N ASN A 68 0.48 -5.77 8.85
CA ASN A 68 -0.29 -4.65 9.37
C ASN A 68 -1.61 -5.08 9.98
N ASN A 69 -2.36 -5.95 9.31
CA ASN A 69 -3.60 -6.52 9.83
C ASN A 69 -3.34 -7.35 11.09
N HIS A 70 -2.29 -8.19 11.07
CA HIS A 70 -1.87 -9.00 12.22
C HIS A 70 -1.59 -8.13 13.43
N THR A 71 -0.76 -7.09 13.29
CA THR A 71 -0.41 -6.18 14.39
C THR A 71 -1.64 -5.51 14.98
N ILE A 72 -2.58 -5.01 14.15
CA ILE A 72 -3.77 -4.31 14.63
C ILE A 72 -4.66 -5.24 15.44
N VAL A 73 -4.92 -6.45 14.92
CA VAL A 73 -5.81 -7.42 15.59
C VAL A 73 -5.19 -7.95 16.87
N THR A 74 -3.89 -8.25 16.88
CA THR A 74 -3.18 -8.79 18.05
C THR A 74 -2.85 -7.74 19.11
N SER A 75 -2.89 -6.46 18.77
CA SER A 75 -2.72 -5.36 19.74
C SER A 75 -3.93 -5.17 20.67
N ALA A 76 -5.08 -5.73 20.32
CA ALA A 76 -6.28 -5.68 21.13
C ALA A 76 -6.39 -6.92 22.05
N PRO A 77 -6.92 -6.77 23.28
CA PRO A 77 -7.27 -7.90 24.11
C PRO A 77 -8.26 -8.85 23.39
N LEU A 78 -8.16 -10.16 23.61
CA LEU A 78 -8.99 -11.18 22.94
C LEU A 78 -10.49 -10.86 22.95
N HIS A 79 -11.00 -10.37 24.08
CA HIS A 79 -12.42 -10.00 24.22
C HIS A 79 -12.81 -8.73 23.44
N ARG A 80 -11.85 -7.97 22.88
CA ARG A 80 -12.06 -6.77 22.04
C ARG A 80 -11.58 -6.92 20.61
N SER A 81 -11.17 -8.11 20.20
CA SER A 81 -10.66 -8.38 18.85
C SER A 81 -11.66 -8.03 17.73
N GLY A 82 -12.96 -8.24 17.99
CA GLY A 82 -14.02 -7.81 17.08
C GLY A 82 -14.06 -6.29 16.87
N GLY A 83 -13.89 -5.51 17.94
CA GLY A 83 -13.80 -4.05 17.85
C GLY A 83 -12.57 -3.58 17.05
N ALA A 84 -11.41 -4.21 17.26
CA ALA A 84 -10.18 -3.92 16.51
C ALA A 84 -10.35 -4.21 15.01
N SER A 85 -10.99 -5.31 14.66
CA SER A 85 -11.29 -5.67 13.26
C SER A 85 -12.27 -4.69 12.62
N GLY A 86 -13.29 -4.26 13.36
CA GLY A 86 -14.23 -3.22 12.89
C GLY A 86 -13.54 -1.88 12.67
N MET A 87 -12.67 -1.46 13.58
CA MET A 87 -11.88 -0.22 13.45
C MET A 87 -10.95 -0.27 12.24
N LEU A 88 -10.30 -1.41 11.99
CA LEU A 88 -9.47 -1.64 10.80
C LEU A 88 -10.31 -1.49 9.52
N GLY A 89 -11.51 -2.08 9.49
CA GLY A 89 -12.44 -1.96 8.35
C GLY A 89 -12.84 -0.50 8.10
N THR A 90 -13.23 0.22 9.15
CA THR A 90 -13.60 1.64 9.05
C THR A 90 -12.43 2.50 8.55
N ALA A 91 -11.24 2.33 9.13
CA ALA A 91 -10.04 3.07 8.70
C ALA A 91 -9.72 2.81 7.22
N ARG A 92 -9.86 1.55 6.76
CA ARG A 92 -9.67 1.18 5.35
C ARG A 92 -10.66 1.88 4.43
N LEU A 93 -11.95 1.83 4.75
CA LEU A 93 -13.00 2.47 3.96
C LEU A 93 -12.82 3.98 3.92
N THR A 94 -12.50 4.62 5.05
CA THR A 94 -12.19 6.05 5.12
C THR A 94 -11.01 6.41 4.21
N GLY A 95 -9.91 5.63 4.28
CA GLY A 95 -8.75 5.84 3.42
C GLY A 95 -9.08 5.68 1.92
N GLN A 96 -9.89 4.69 1.56
CA GLN A 96 -10.35 4.48 0.18
C GLN A 96 -11.20 5.65 -0.31
N THR A 97 -12.12 6.16 0.52
CA THR A 97 -12.96 7.30 0.18
C THR A 97 -12.14 8.58 -0.01
N ILE A 98 -11.22 8.87 0.92
CA ILE A 98 -10.31 10.02 0.80
C ILE A 98 -9.46 9.90 -0.46
N GLY A 99 -8.90 8.71 -0.72
CA GLY A 99 -8.11 8.45 -1.92
C GLY A 99 -8.90 8.68 -3.21
N ALA A 100 -10.14 8.20 -3.27
CA ALA A 100 -11.02 8.41 -4.41
C ALA A 100 -11.35 9.90 -4.64
N VAL A 101 -11.58 10.66 -3.58
CA VAL A 101 -11.82 12.11 -3.66
C VAL A 101 -10.58 12.84 -4.19
N ILE A 102 -9.38 12.51 -3.68
CA ILE A 102 -8.12 13.10 -4.16
C ILE A 102 -7.95 12.83 -5.66
N VAL A 103 -8.15 11.59 -6.10
CA VAL A 103 -8.07 11.22 -7.52
C VAL A 103 -9.09 11.99 -8.34
N ALA A 104 -10.34 12.11 -7.88
CA ALA A 104 -11.38 12.87 -8.56
C ALA A 104 -11.01 14.36 -8.72
N ILE A 105 -10.43 14.97 -7.67
CA ILE A 105 -9.94 16.35 -7.72
C ILE A 105 -8.83 16.48 -8.76
N VAL A 106 -7.84 15.59 -8.75
CA VAL A 106 -6.72 15.59 -9.70
C VAL A 106 -7.25 15.55 -11.13
N PHE A 107 -8.17 14.64 -11.43
CA PHE A 107 -8.77 14.54 -12.77
C PHE A 107 -9.68 15.73 -13.11
N GLY A 108 -10.29 16.37 -12.10
CA GLY A 108 -11.12 17.56 -12.30
C GLY A 108 -10.34 18.82 -12.64
N VAL A 109 -9.06 18.92 -12.20
CA VAL A 109 -8.21 20.10 -12.44
C VAL A 109 -7.16 19.89 -13.52
N THR A 110 -7.01 18.67 -14.06
CA THR A 110 -6.07 18.33 -15.12
C THR A 110 -6.77 18.20 -16.46
N ASP A 111 -6.12 18.65 -17.53
CA ASP A 111 -6.63 18.46 -18.89
C ASP A 111 -6.61 16.97 -19.27
N PRO A 112 -7.77 16.39 -19.68
CA PRO A 112 -7.84 14.97 -20.06
C PRO A 112 -6.94 14.58 -21.23
N HIS A 113 -6.55 15.53 -22.09
CA HIS A 113 -5.85 15.27 -23.33
C HIS A 113 -4.32 15.24 -23.19
N ASN A 114 -3.76 15.72 -22.08
CA ASN A 114 -2.30 15.85 -21.93
C ASN A 114 -1.65 14.74 -21.07
N GLY A 115 -2.40 13.77 -20.58
CA GLY A 115 -1.89 12.63 -19.79
C GLY A 115 -1.35 12.98 -18.40
N HIS A 116 -1.41 14.26 -17.98
CA HIS A 116 -0.89 14.68 -16.68
C HIS A 116 -1.73 14.16 -15.48
N GLY A 117 -3.02 13.96 -15.66
CA GLY A 117 -3.92 13.48 -14.59
C GLY A 117 -3.47 12.15 -13.99
N PRO A 118 -3.33 11.08 -14.78
CA PRO A 118 -2.85 9.79 -14.30
C PRO A 118 -1.47 9.85 -13.65
N THR A 119 -0.54 10.59 -14.25
CA THR A 119 0.83 10.74 -13.73
C THR A 119 0.85 11.42 -12.36
N LEU A 120 0.08 12.49 -12.19
CA LEU A 120 -0.06 13.19 -10.91
C LEU A 120 -0.73 12.31 -9.85
N ALA A 121 -1.81 11.60 -10.20
CA ALA A 121 -2.51 10.72 -9.29
C ALA A 121 -1.60 9.58 -8.79
N LEU A 122 -0.83 8.95 -9.70
CA LEU A 122 0.13 7.90 -9.35
C LEU A 122 1.30 8.45 -8.54
N GLY A 123 1.79 9.65 -8.85
CA GLY A 123 2.84 10.33 -8.07
C GLY A 123 2.40 10.64 -6.64
N LEU A 124 1.18 11.15 -6.45
CA LEU A 124 0.61 11.37 -5.12
C LEU A 124 0.45 10.06 -4.35
N ALA A 125 -0.08 9.02 -5.01
CA ALA A 125 -0.21 7.70 -4.40
C ALA A 125 1.14 7.12 -3.98
N ALA A 126 2.18 7.29 -4.80
CA ALA A 126 3.55 6.88 -4.47
C ALA A 126 4.09 7.64 -3.24
N GLY A 127 3.84 8.94 -3.15
CA GLY A 127 4.21 9.77 -2.00
C GLY A 127 3.53 9.30 -0.71
N PHE A 128 2.21 9.05 -0.74
CA PHE A 128 1.49 8.49 0.41
C PHE A 128 1.98 7.10 0.80
N ALA A 129 2.30 6.24 -0.18
CA ALA A 129 2.88 4.93 0.08
C ALA A 129 4.25 5.05 0.77
N ALA A 130 5.13 5.94 0.29
CA ALA A 130 6.43 6.19 0.90
C ALA A 130 6.29 6.68 2.35
N LEU A 131 5.40 7.65 2.61
CA LEU A 131 5.12 8.15 3.96
C LEU A 131 4.60 7.05 4.88
N ALA A 132 3.66 6.22 4.42
CA ALA A 132 3.16 5.09 5.17
C ALA A 132 4.26 4.05 5.48
N GLY A 133 5.19 3.83 4.56
CA GLY A 133 6.38 2.99 4.77
C GLY A 133 7.29 3.52 5.86
N ILE A 134 7.57 4.83 5.85
CA ILE A 134 8.39 5.50 6.88
C ILE A 134 7.70 5.37 8.25
N VAL A 135 6.42 5.69 8.36
CA VAL A 135 5.67 5.55 9.61
C VAL A 135 5.65 4.11 10.12
N SER A 136 5.52 3.13 9.21
CA SER A 136 5.57 1.71 9.55
C SER A 136 6.90 1.29 10.15
N THR A 137 8.03 1.78 9.62
CA THR A 137 9.37 1.47 10.15
C THR A 137 9.65 2.18 11.47
N LEU A 138 9.18 3.42 11.63
CA LEU A 138 9.34 4.17 12.89
C LEU A 138 8.66 3.47 14.08
N ARG A 139 7.53 2.79 13.85
CA ARG A 139 6.85 2.00 14.89
C ARG A 139 7.75 0.93 15.51
N VAL A 140 8.68 0.35 14.75
CA VAL A 140 9.62 -0.65 15.25
C VAL A 140 10.61 -0.05 16.21
N ARG A 141 11.10 1.15 15.94
CA ARG A 141 12.09 1.85 16.79
C ARG A 141 11.51 2.19 18.17
N VAL A 142 10.25 2.64 18.20
CA VAL A 142 9.58 3.00 19.47
C VAL A 142 9.33 1.79 20.36
N LYS A 143 9.14 0.60 19.81
CA LYS A 143 8.90 -0.63 20.58
C LYS A 143 10.19 -1.22 21.18
N ASN A 144 11.36 -0.82 20.68
CA ASN A 144 12.68 -1.31 21.12
C ASN A 144 13.43 -0.27 21.99
N ALA A 145 12.86 0.89 22.25
CA ALA A 145 13.34 1.91 23.18
C ALA A 145 12.56 1.87 24.50
#